data_ed0b8bd20e50e148300ed850573d9429
#
_entry.id   ed0b8bd20e50e148300ed850573d9429
#
_cell.length_a   1.000
_cell.length_b   1.000
_cell.length_c   1.000
_cell.angle_alpha   90.00
_cell.angle_beta   90.00
_cell.angle_gamma   90.00
#
_symmetry.space_group_name_H-M   'P 1'
#
loop_
_entity.id
_entity.type
_entity.pdbx_description
1 polymer ?
#
loop_
_entity_poly.entity_id
_entity_poly.type
_entity_poly.pdbx_seq_one_letter_code
_entity_poly.pdbx_strand_id
1 'polypeptide(L)'
;MGKPIVAFRAKTKGDAADVGYLEYRAHRKGGGWYGWRRDYNKDSAGDTFAGDGKNPIDGLQFRLVGISGKNVRYRVHCIGKGWLDWVTNYGSGANGYAGWYGYAIDAVQIEVV
;
A
#
# COMPACT_ATOMS: atom_id res chain seq x y z
N MET A 1 -3.16 -16.78 0.02
CA MET A 1 -2.89 -16.27 1.38
C MET A 1 -1.99 -17.24 2.12
N GLY A 2 -1.37 -16.80 3.20
CA GLY A 2 -0.48 -17.63 4.00
C GLY A 2 1.00 -17.39 3.75
N LYS A 3 1.37 -16.75 2.65
CA LYS A 3 2.77 -16.37 2.38
C LYS A 3 2.94 -14.87 2.56
N PRO A 4 3.92 -14.43 3.38
CA PRO A 4 4.14 -13.00 3.59
C PRO A 4 4.46 -12.25 2.30
N ILE A 5 3.88 -11.07 2.15
CA ILE A 5 4.25 -10.15 1.10
C ILE A 5 5.58 -9.49 1.49
N VAL A 6 6.53 -9.46 0.56
CA VAL A 6 7.84 -8.84 0.78
C VAL A 6 8.07 -7.63 -0.12
N ALA A 7 7.23 -7.45 -1.13
CA ALA A 7 7.21 -6.26 -1.99
C ALA A 7 5.92 -6.23 -2.77
N PHE A 8 5.46 -5.05 -3.16
CA PHE A 8 4.30 -4.89 -4.03
C PHE A 8 4.41 -3.63 -4.85
N ARG A 9 3.62 -3.56 -5.91
CA ARG A 9 3.44 -2.34 -6.69
C ARG A 9 2.00 -2.29 -7.20
N ALA A 10 1.54 -1.08 -7.53
CA ALA A 10 0.18 -0.85 -7.99
C ALA A 10 0.16 0.21 -9.09
N LYS A 11 -0.91 0.25 -9.85
CA LYS A 11 -1.10 1.26 -10.89
C LYS A 11 -2.54 1.70 -10.98
N THR A 12 -2.74 2.93 -11.45
CA THR A 12 -4.06 3.43 -11.82
C THR A 12 -4.40 3.00 -13.25
N LYS A 13 -5.70 2.92 -13.54
CA LYS A 13 -6.22 2.58 -14.87
C LYS A 13 -7.31 3.56 -15.26
N GLY A 14 -7.60 3.61 -16.56
CA GLY A 14 -8.69 4.41 -17.10
C GLY A 14 -8.46 5.90 -16.91
N ASP A 15 -9.54 6.64 -16.68
CA ASP A 15 -9.50 8.10 -16.59
C ASP A 15 -8.61 8.62 -15.46
N ALA A 16 -8.50 7.86 -14.37
CA ALA A 16 -7.65 8.24 -13.25
C ALA A 16 -6.17 8.30 -13.65
N ALA A 17 -5.73 7.39 -14.54
CA ALA A 17 -4.35 7.36 -14.99
C ALA A 17 -3.98 8.58 -15.85
N ASP A 18 -4.96 9.27 -16.44
CA ASP A 18 -4.73 10.43 -17.29
C ASP A 18 -4.55 11.73 -16.50
N VAL A 19 -5.04 11.79 -15.26
CA VAL A 19 -5.03 13.03 -14.47
C VAL A 19 -4.09 12.99 -13.27
N GLY A 20 -3.69 11.81 -12.82
CA GLY A 20 -2.82 11.70 -11.66
C GLY A 20 -2.24 10.32 -11.52
N TYR A 21 -1.81 10.00 -10.32
CA TYR A 21 -1.17 8.72 -10.06
C TYR A 21 -1.39 8.29 -8.60
N LEU A 22 -1.02 7.04 -8.34
CA LEU A 22 -1.06 6.44 -7.03
C LEU A 22 0.36 6.42 -6.46
N GLU A 23 0.50 6.79 -5.19
CA GLU A 23 1.73 6.58 -4.43
C GLU A 23 1.47 5.65 -3.27
N TYR A 24 2.48 4.90 -2.89
CA TYR A 24 2.34 3.92 -1.83
C TYR A 24 3.67 3.66 -1.15
N ARG A 25 3.60 3.16 0.07
CA ARG A 25 4.78 2.72 0.82
C ARG A 25 4.44 1.56 1.74
N ALA A 26 5.47 0.85 2.16
CA ALA A 26 5.36 -0.30 3.06
C ALA A 26 6.16 -0.06 4.34
N HIS A 27 5.70 -0.70 5.42
CA HIS A 27 6.43 -0.77 6.69
C HIS A 27 7.02 -2.17 6.81
N ARG A 28 8.32 -2.26 7.10
CA ARG A 28 9.00 -3.53 7.29
C ARG A 28 8.67 -4.10 8.67
N LYS A 29 8.29 -5.36 8.72
CA LYS A 29 8.07 -6.05 9.99
C LYS A 29 9.37 -6.05 10.79
N GLY A 30 9.30 -5.52 12.02
CA GLY A 30 10.48 -5.36 12.87
C GLY A 30 11.39 -4.20 12.49
N GLY A 31 11.00 -3.37 11.53
CA GLY A 31 11.78 -2.23 11.07
C GLY A 31 10.97 -0.96 11.02
N GLY A 32 11.14 -0.16 9.98
CA GLY A 32 10.45 1.11 9.79
C GLY A 32 9.79 1.22 8.41
N TRP A 33 9.33 2.42 8.10
CA TRP A 33 8.73 2.70 6.81
C TRP A 33 9.80 2.82 5.74
N TYR A 34 9.53 2.18 4.58
CA TYR A 34 10.30 2.45 3.36
C TYR A 34 9.82 3.77 2.74
N GLY A 35 10.58 4.31 1.80
CA GLY A 35 10.19 5.52 1.08
C GLY A 35 8.96 5.30 0.20
N TRP A 36 8.27 6.41 -0.10
CA TRP A 36 7.13 6.42 -1.02
C TRP A 36 7.57 5.99 -2.41
N ARG A 37 6.72 5.20 -3.08
CA ARG A 37 6.90 4.76 -4.46
C ARG A 37 5.73 5.22 -5.30
N ARG A 38 5.95 5.38 -6.60
CA ARG A 38 4.92 5.82 -7.53
C ARG A 38 4.34 4.66 -8.30
N ASP A 39 3.09 4.86 -8.74
CA ASP A 39 2.41 4.05 -9.73
C ASP A 39 3.34 3.72 -10.90
N TYR A 40 3.48 2.45 -11.23
CA TYR A 40 4.43 2.02 -12.25
C TYR A 40 4.03 2.40 -13.68
N ASN A 41 2.84 2.98 -13.89
CA ASN A 41 2.50 3.62 -15.16
C ASN A 41 3.20 4.97 -15.34
N LYS A 42 3.63 5.61 -14.25
CA LYS A 42 4.26 6.93 -14.26
C LYS A 42 5.76 6.87 -14.06
N ASP A 43 6.28 5.75 -13.62
CA ASP A 43 7.70 5.57 -13.37
C ASP A 43 8.13 4.22 -13.94
N SER A 44 8.99 4.26 -14.96
CA SER A 44 9.48 3.07 -15.63
C SER A 44 10.74 2.48 -14.97
N ALA A 45 11.29 3.16 -13.97
CA ALA A 45 12.48 2.70 -13.28
C ALA A 45 12.12 1.67 -12.20
N GLY A 46 13.11 1.08 -11.57
CA GLY A 46 12.92 0.07 -10.53
C GLY A 46 12.30 0.58 -9.24
N ASP A 47 12.04 1.88 -9.14
CA ASP A 47 11.52 2.54 -7.94
C ASP A 47 10.00 2.43 -7.79
N THR A 48 9.37 1.49 -8.47
CA THR A 48 7.93 1.29 -8.41
C THR A 48 7.50 0.27 -7.35
N PHE A 49 8.45 -0.49 -6.78
CA PHE A 49 8.14 -1.48 -5.76
C PHE A 49 8.24 -0.90 -4.36
N ALA A 50 7.23 -1.14 -3.53
CA ALA A 50 7.28 -0.90 -2.09
C ALA A 50 7.70 -2.20 -1.41
N GLY A 51 8.68 -2.12 -0.50
CA GLY A 51 9.28 -3.29 0.13
C GLY A 51 10.64 -3.60 -0.47
N ASP A 52 11.38 -4.50 0.17
CA ASP A 52 12.76 -4.82 -0.26
C ASP A 52 12.88 -6.17 -0.98
N GLY A 53 11.79 -6.91 -1.10
CA GLY A 53 11.81 -8.22 -1.75
C GLY A 53 12.35 -9.36 -0.87
N LYS A 54 12.68 -9.08 0.38
CA LYS A 54 13.26 -10.08 1.31
C LYS A 54 12.52 -10.16 2.63
N ASN A 55 12.20 -9.01 3.22
CA ASN A 55 11.61 -8.95 4.55
C ASN A 55 10.10 -8.78 4.46
N PRO A 56 9.32 -9.49 5.29
CA PRO A 56 7.88 -9.29 5.34
C PRO A 56 7.51 -7.86 5.70
N ILE A 57 6.38 -7.39 5.17
CA ILE A 57 5.80 -6.10 5.54
C ILE A 57 4.64 -6.33 6.50
N ASP A 58 4.43 -5.37 7.42
CA ASP A 58 3.35 -5.40 8.40
C ASP A 58 2.50 -4.14 8.38
N GLY A 59 2.71 -3.27 7.42
CA GLY A 59 1.91 -2.07 7.22
C GLY A 59 2.07 -1.53 5.82
N LEU A 60 1.04 -0.82 5.33
CA LEU A 60 1.12 -0.12 4.06
C LEU A 60 0.22 1.09 4.04
N GLN A 61 0.56 2.02 3.16
CA GLN A 61 -0.22 3.24 2.93
C GLN A 61 -0.32 3.49 1.44
N PHE A 62 -1.47 3.99 1.02
CA PHE A 62 -1.72 4.45 -0.35
C PHE A 62 -2.22 5.90 -0.31
N ARG A 63 -1.90 6.66 -1.34
CA ARG A 63 -2.47 8.00 -1.55
C ARG A 63 -2.62 8.28 -3.04
N LEU A 64 -3.65 9.06 -3.37
CA LEU A 64 -3.84 9.56 -4.75
C LEU A 64 -3.17 10.93 -4.86
N VAL A 65 -2.49 11.16 -5.98
CA VAL A 65 -1.84 12.44 -6.28
C VAL A 65 -2.40 12.97 -7.59
N GLY A 66 -2.93 14.21 -7.57
CA GLY A 66 -3.47 14.84 -8.75
C GLY A 66 -4.85 14.40 -9.18
N ILE A 67 -5.53 13.58 -8.38
CA ILE A 67 -6.88 13.07 -8.68
C ILE A 67 -7.84 13.66 -7.64
N SER A 68 -8.52 14.73 -8.01
CA SER A 68 -9.48 15.37 -7.11
C SER A 68 -10.83 14.67 -7.14
N GLY A 69 -11.58 14.77 -6.03
CA GLY A 69 -12.92 14.20 -5.93
C GLY A 69 -12.95 12.68 -5.74
N LYS A 70 -11.80 12.04 -5.57
CA LYS A 70 -11.68 10.60 -5.35
C LYS A 70 -10.83 10.31 -4.13
N ASN A 71 -11.08 9.16 -3.52
CA ASN A 71 -10.30 8.65 -2.41
C ASN A 71 -9.83 7.25 -2.75
N VAL A 72 -8.71 6.85 -2.16
CA VAL A 72 -8.26 5.46 -2.19
C VAL A 72 -8.55 4.83 -0.84
N ARG A 73 -9.12 3.65 -0.84
CA ARG A 73 -9.29 2.88 0.40
C ARG A 73 -8.71 1.49 0.20
N TYR A 74 -8.24 0.93 1.29
CA TYR A 74 -7.53 -0.34 1.24
C TYR A 74 -7.63 -1.04 2.58
N ARG A 75 -7.49 -2.36 2.54
CA ARG A 75 -7.38 -3.17 3.74
C ARG A 75 -6.43 -4.33 3.48
N VAL A 76 -5.97 -4.94 4.56
CA VAL A 76 -5.02 -6.04 4.48
C VAL A 76 -5.49 -7.20 5.32
N HIS A 77 -5.04 -8.39 4.93
CA HIS A 77 -5.14 -9.60 5.73
C HIS A 77 -3.76 -9.85 6.35
N CYS A 78 -3.74 -10.02 7.67
CA CYS A 78 -2.51 -10.30 8.41
C CYS A 78 -2.51 -11.74 8.86
N ILE A 79 -1.38 -12.41 8.68
CA ILE A 79 -1.20 -13.79 9.16
C ILE A 79 -1.34 -13.78 10.68
N GLY A 80 -2.29 -14.56 11.18
CA GLY A 80 -2.58 -14.63 12.61
C GLY A 80 -3.60 -13.62 13.13
N LYS A 81 -4.08 -12.69 12.29
CA LYS A 81 -5.09 -11.70 12.69
C LYS A 81 -6.30 -11.65 11.78
N GLY A 82 -6.17 -12.07 10.51
CA GLY A 82 -7.26 -12.01 9.55
C GLY A 82 -7.36 -10.65 8.86
N TRP A 83 -8.51 -10.38 8.26
CA TRP A 83 -8.77 -9.10 7.59
C TRP A 83 -8.99 -8.01 8.62
N LEU A 84 -8.32 -6.87 8.39
CA LEU A 84 -8.47 -5.67 9.20
C LEU A 84 -9.44 -4.69 8.53
N ASP A 85 -9.80 -3.63 9.24
CA ASP A 85 -10.73 -2.63 8.72
C ASP A 85 -10.15 -1.84 7.54
N TRP A 86 -11.03 -1.31 6.70
CA TRP A 86 -10.66 -0.43 5.61
C TRP A 86 -10.05 0.86 6.14
N VAL A 87 -9.03 1.33 5.44
CA VAL A 87 -8.37 2.63 5.68
C VAL A 87 -8.59 3.48 4.43
N THR A 88 -8.97 4.74 4.61
CA THR A 88 -9.16 5.70 3.52
C THR A 88 -8.01 6.70 3.53
N ASN A 89 -7.32 6.83 2.38
CA ASN A 89 -6.14 7.67 2.23
C ASN A 89 -5.07 7.28 3.26
N TYR A 90 -4.37 8.25 3.85
CA TYR A 90 -3.37 7.94 4.85
C TYR A 90 -3.28 9.05 5.88
N GLY A 91 -2.69 8.73 7.03
CA GLY A 91 -2.49 9.70 8.10
C GLY A 91 -1.52 9.14 9.13
N SER A 92 -1.41 9.85 10.25
CA SER A 92 -0.65 9.39 11.39
C SER A 92 -1.53 8.53 12.29
N GLY A 93 -0.91 7.63 13.04
CA GLY A 93 -1.62 6.77 13.98
C GLY A 93 -2.20 5.52 13.36
N ALA A 94 -2.87 4.73 14.16
CA ALA A 94 -3.33 3.39 13.80
C ALA A 94 -4.35 3.36 12.66
N ASN A 95 -5.14 4.42 12.51
CA ASN A 95 -6.17 4.51 11.46
C ASN A 95 -5.64 5.12 10.16
N GLY A 96 -4.36 5.49 10.12
CA GLY A 96 -3.75 6.11 8.95
C GLY A 96 -2.95 5.16 8.08
N TYR A 97 -2.91 3.88 8.41
CA TYR A 97 -2.26 2.84 7.62
C TYR A 97 -3.02 1.52 7.76
N ALA A 98 -2.88 0.64 6.79
CA ALA A 98 -3.44 -0.70 6.87
C ALA A 98 -2.34 -1.65 7.36
N GLY A 99 -2.64 -2.40 8.41
CA GLY A 99 -1.71 -3.36 8.97
C GLY A 99 -1.76 -3.39 10.50
N TRP A 100 -0.93 -4.24 11.04
CA TRP A 100 -0.76 -4.38 12.49
C TRP A 100 0.72 -4.74 12.71
N TYR A 101 1.48 -3.82 13.28
CA TYR A 101 2.91 -4.02 13.46
C TYR A 101 3.18 -5.33 14.20
N GLY A 102 4.09 -6.11 13.64
CA GLY A 102 4.44 -7.43 14.17
C GLY A 102 3.73 -8.58 13.47
N TYR A 103 2.73 -8.31 12.61
CA TYR A 103 1.98 -9.35 11.90
C TYR A 103 2.15 -9.18 10.39
N ALA A 104 2.76 -10.16 9.76
CA ALA A 104 3.04 -10.10 8.32
C ALA A 104 1.74 -10.04 7.51
N ILE A 105 1.72 -9.21 6.49
CA ILE A 105 0.61 -9.08 5.55
C ILE A 105 0.75 -10.16 4.48
N ASP A 106 -0.33 -10.86 4.16
CA ASP A 106 -0.36 -11.87 3.10
C ASP A 106 -1.41 -11.61 2.02
N ALA A 107 -2.23 -10.57 2.16
CA ALA A 107 -3.18 -10.18 1.11
C ALA A 107 -3.56 -8.71 1.27
N VAL A 108 -3.91 -8.07 0.17
CA VAL A 108 -4.29 -6.66 0.11
C VAL A 108 -5.51 -6.51 -0.79
N GLN A 109 -6.45 -5.67 -0.37
CA GLN A 109 -7.54 -5.19 -1.22
C GLN A 109 -7.45 -3.67 -1.29
N ILE A 110 -7.64 -3.12 -2.48
CA ILE A 110 -7.56 -1.68 -2.74
C ILE A 110 -8.63 -1.28 -3.74
N GLU A 111 -9.24 -0.11 -3.52
CA GLU A 111 -10.18 0.47 -4.49
C GLU A 111 -10.16 1.99 -4.44
N VAL A 112 -10.51 2.60 -5.56
CA VAL A 112 -10.71 4.05 -5.66
C VAL A 112 -12.21 4.32 -5.60
N VAL A 113 -12.63 5.21 -4.73
CA VAL A 113 -14.05 5.49 -4.47
C VAL A 113 -14.37 6.97 -4.61
#